data_cff7d37d3063f12f39cd6cbd7ee1509f
#
_entry.id   cff7d37d3063f12f39cd6cbd7ee1509f
#
_cell.length_a   1.000
_cell.length_b   1.000
_cell.length_c   1.000
_cell.angle_alpha   90.00
_cell.angle_beta   90.00
_cell.angle_gamma   90.00
#
_symmetry.space_group_name_H-M   'P 1'
#
loop_
_entity.id
_entity.type
_entity.pdbx_description
1 polymer ?
#
loop_
_entity_poly.entity_id
_entity_poly.type
_entity_poly.pdbx_seq_one_letter_code
_entity_poly.pdbx_strand_id
1 'polypeptide(L)'
;MLRLYGAPQGRLAAAVARFAPQWRAEAQWKCRGAETLLAVHADTPSGLKKAAQSLRSSFGADVYGAGDTSLAAAAVQALEAHDRLLACGDAAAGALLEARLEKVPGAEKVYDFGTMSYADAKTGPQIEKRARAKLGGEGDKPEPVRLALAQAQAARRIVGTELAVACAERESDHVLVLSAKKGCWLRTVPAADNAALWLLDMIRRAAAGLPQAEGTGFLPAGQAAQNHAETRPQKKKHPLRVLLAMLLLLALAALGSGWYLTGGDLAALPERLKALRLPEWITLWQAHEPKPGARLI
;
A
#
# COMPACT_ATOMS: atom_id res chain seq x y z
N MET A 1 -6.25 33.22 10.29
CA MET A 1 -5.04 32.36 10.28
C MET A 1 -5.36 31.07 9.56
N LEU A 2 -4.52 30.68 8.59
CA LEU A 2 -4.61 29.38 7.94
C LEU A 2 -3.55 28.44 8.53
N ARG A 3 -3.85 27.15 8.54
CA ARG A 3 -2.94 26.09 8.99
C ARG A 3 -2.64 25.15 7.84
N LEU A 4 -1.35 24.94 7.58
CA LEU A 4 -0.86 24.10 6.50
C LEU A 4 0.05 23.01 7.08
N TYR A 5 0.09 21.85 6.41
CA TYR A 5 1.00 20.77 6.75
C TYR A 5 1.69 20.21 5.49
N GLY A 6 3.02 20.06 5.56
CA GLY A 6 3.82 19.55 4.46
C GLY A 6 4.03 20.51 3.29
N ALA A 7 3.66 21.78 3.42
CA ALA A 7 3.84 22.78 2.37
C ALA A 7 5.33 23.18 2.25
N PRO A 8 5.96 23.11 1.03
CA PRO A 8 7.33 23.53 0.83
C PRO A 8 7.50 25.06 1.08
N GLN A 9 8.53 25.45 1.86
CA GLN A 9 8.76 26.87 2.21
C GLN A 9 8.93 27.79 1.00
N GLY A 10 9.63 27.32 -0.05
CA GLY A 10 9.79 28.12 -1.28
C GLY A 10 8.46 28.40 -1.98
N ARG A 11 7.49 27.49 -1.90
CA ARG A 11 6.15 27.69 -2.42
C ARG A 11 5.34 28.71 -1.61
N LEU A 12 5.56 28.76 -0.30
CA LEU A 12 4.96 29.78 0.58
C LEU A 12 5.42 31.19 0.21
N ALA A 13 6.72 31.42 0.14
CA ALA A 13 7.28 32.71 -0.23
C ALA A 13 6.79 33.18 -1.62
N ALA A 14 6.78 32.28 -2.60
CA ALA A 14 6.32 32.61 -3.96
C ALA A 14 4.80 32.91 -4.02
N ALA A 15 3.99 32.21 -3.22
CA ALA A 15 2.55 32.48 -3.17
C ALA A 15 2.27 33.82 -2.52
N VAL A 16 2.92 34.13 -1.39
CA VAL A 16 2.76 35.39 -0.67
C VAL A 16 3.19 36.56 -1.54
N ALA A 17 4.32 36.48 -2.23
CA ALA A 17 4.81 37.55 -3.12
C ALA A 17 3.80 37.90 -4.24
N ARG A 18 3.05 36.93 -4.71
CA ARG A 18 2.08 37.13 -5.80
C ARG A 18 0.79 37.83 -5.36
N PHE A 19 0.28 37.55 -4.16
CA PHE A 19 -1.04 38.05 -3.78
C PHE A 19 -1.00 39.38 -3.00
N ALA A 20 0.08 39.69 -2.32
CA ALA A 20 0.21 40.89 -1.49
C ALA A 20 -0.13 42.20 -2.23
N PRO A 21 0.37 42.47 -3.43
CA PRO A 21 0.04 43.71 -4.14
C PRO A 21 -1.41 43.79 -4.59
N GLN A 22 -2.04 42.66 -4.93
CA GLN A 22 -3.34 42.62 -5.59
C GLN A 22 -4.51 42.99 -4.68
N TRP A 23 -4.40 42.70 -3.38
CA TRP A 23 -5.48 42.92 -2.43
C TRP A 23 -5.11 43.78 -1.24
N ARG A 24 -3.98 44.49 -1.30
CA ARG A 24 -3.44 45.24 -0.16
C ARG A 24 -3.43 44.39 1.10
N ALA A 25 -2.96 43.17 0.96
CA ALA A 25 -2.92 42.19 2.01
C ALA A 25 -1.48 41.82 2.35
N GLU A 26 -1.22 41.63 3.63
CA GLU A 26 0.06 41.16 4.15
C GLU A 26 -0.11 39.75 4.68
N ALA A 27 0.92 38.92 4.52
CA ALA A 27 0.95 37.61 5.13
C ALA A 27 2.27 37.39 5.86
N GLN A 28 2.12 36.83 7.05
CA GLN A 28 3.24 36.39 7.87
C GLN A 28 3.06 34.92 8.17
N TRP A 29 4.16 34.15 8.19
CA TRP A 29 4.08 32.73 8.50
C TRP A 29 5.16 32.30 9.47
N LYS A 30 4.85 31.29 10.26
CA LYS A 30 5.77 30.63 11.16
C LYS A 30 5.73 29.13 10.91
N CYS A 31 6.88 28.52 10.64
CA CYS A 31 7.02 27.08 10.49
C CYS A 31 7.44 26.43 11.81
N ARG A 32 6.85 25.28 12.11
CA ARG A 32 7.21 24.37 13.21
C ARG A 32 7.33 22.97 12.64
N GLY A 33 8.54 22.57 12.25
CA GLY A 33 8.72 21.35 11.45
C GLY A 33 7.96 21.47 10.13
N ALA A 34 7.09 20.50 9.85
CA ALA A 34 6.26 20.47 8.64
C ALA A 34 4.97 21.32 8.76
N GLU A 35 4.60 21.78 9.96
CA GLU A 35 3.44 22.65 10.16
C GLU A 35 3.79 24.10 9.87
N THR A 36 2.90 24.80 9.15
CA THR A 36 2.98 26.22 8.89
C THR A 36 1.71 26.93 9.35
N LEU A 37 1.87 27.95 10.19
CA LEU A 37 0.84 28.88 10.58
C LEU A 37 0.97 30.13 9.72
N LEU A 38 -0.06 30.45 8.93
CA LEU A 38 -0.08 31.55 7.99
C LEU A 38 -1.13 32.58 8.42
N ALA A 39 -0.68 33.70 8.97
CA ALA A 39 -1.54 34.84 9.28
C ALA A 39 -1.68 35.73 8.05
N VAL A 40 -2.89 36.19 7.79
CA VAL A 40 -3.21 37.11 6.70
C VAL A 40 -3.94 38.29 7.25
N HIS A 41 -3.50 39.48 6.91
CA HIS A 41 -4.13 40.78 7.23
C HIS A 41 -4.46 41.49 5.91
N ALA A 42 -5.55 42.25 5.90
CA ALA A 42 -5.91 43.09 4.77
C ALA A 42 -6.71 44.27 5.28
N ASP A 43 -6.67 45.42 4.58
CA ASP A 43 -7.35 46.65 4.93
C ASP A 43 -8.86 46.51 4.93
N THR A 44 -9.40 45.56 4.17
CA THR A 44 -10.84 45.33 4.04
C THR A 44 -11.24 43.87 4.27
N PRO A 45 -12.44 43.61 4.83
CA PRO A 45 -12.96 42.27 4.97
C PRO A 45 -13.06 41.50 3.64
N SER A 46 -13.39 42.20 2.54
CA SER A 46 -13.47 41.63 1.21
C SER A 46 -12.08 41.23 0.69
N GLY A 47 -11.07 42.08 0.87
CA GLY A 47 -9.68 41.79 0.55
C GLY A 47 -9.16 40.58 1.33
N LEU A 48 -9.43 40.54 2.63
CA LEU A 48 -9.05 39.41 3.47
C LEU A 48 -9.69 38.08 3.00
N LYS A 49 -10.99 38.11 2.66
CA LYS A 49 -11.69 36.92 2.14
C LYS A 49 -11.07 36.43 0.83
N LYS A 50 -10.79 37.33 -0.12
CA LYS A 50 -10.17 37.03 -1.42
C LYS A 50 -8.74 36.49 -1.25
N ALA A 51 -7.93 37.14 -0.39
CA ALA A 51 -6.59 36.71 -0.08
C ALA A 51 -6.57 35.29 0.54
N ALA A 52 -7.42 35.03 1.52
CA ALA A 52 -7.55 33.74 2.16
C ALA A 52 -8.02 32.65 1.17
N GLN A 53 -8.95 32.98 0.28
CA GLN A 53 -9.42 32.05 -0.76
C GLN A 53 -8.32 31.72 -1.80
N SER A 54 -7.57 32.73 -2.23
CA SER A 54 -6.44 32.54 -3.14
C SER A 54 -5.35 31.64 -2.55
N LEU A 55 -5.02 31.85 -1.27
CA LEU A 55 -4.07 31.01 -0.57
C LEU A 55 -4.58 29.57 -0.42
N ARG A 56 -5.84 29.39 -0.06
CA ARG A 56 -6.46 28.04 0.00
C ARG A 56 -6.39 27.34 -1.37
N SER A 57 -6.67 28.04 -2.45
CA SER A 57 -6.56 27.50 -3.81
C SER A 57 -5.11 27.18 -4.18
N SER A 58 -4.16 28.02 -3.78
CA SER A 58 -2.73 27.81 -4.06
C SER A 58 -2.10 26.63 -3.32
N PHE A 59 -2.54 26.35 -2.10
CA PHE A 59 -2.00 25.27 -1.29
C PHE A 59 -2.87 24.01 -1.29
N GLY A 60 -4.14 24.12 -1.66
CA GLY A 60 -5.03 22.98 -1.86
C GLY A 60 -5.00 21.98 -0.70
N ALA A 61 -4.50 20.78 -0.97
CA ALA A 61 -4.42 19.70 0.00
C ALA A 61 -3.52 19.98 1.22
N ASP A 62 -2.59 20.94 1.12
CA ASP A 62 -1.70 21.30 2.22
C ASP A 62 -2.42 22.09 3.31
N VAL A 63 -3.52 22.79 2.99
CA VAL A 63 -4.35 23.49 3.99
C VAL A 63 -5.22 22.45 4.72
N TYR A 64 -4.99 22.30 6.03
CA TYR A 64 -5.78 21.38 6.83
C TYR A 64 -6.82 22.08 7.72
N GLY A 65 -6.68 23.38 7.95
CA GLY A 65 -7.60 24.09 8.83
C GLY A 65 -7.41 25.61 8.87
N ALA A 66 -8.16 26.23 9.77
CA ALA A 66 -8.07 27.65 10.09
C ALA A 66 -8.26 27.85 11.59
N GLY A 67 -7.81 29.00 12.11
CA GLY A 67 -7.91 29.32 13.54
C GLY A 67 -7.15 28.30 14.40
N ASP A 68 -7.85 27.68 15.34
CA ASP A 68 -7.29 26.76 16.33
C ASP A 68 -7.52 25.28 15.99
N THR A 69 -7.95 24.99 14.76
CA THR A 69 -8.16 23.62 14.30
C THR A 69 -6.87 22.81 14.42
N SER A 70 -6.87 21.74 15.20
CA SER A 70 -5.73 20.81 15.27
C SER A 70 -5.72 19.86 14.06
N LEU A 71 -4.55 19.31 13.74
CA LEU A 71 -4.44 18.32 12.66
C LEU A 71 -5.21 17.02 12.99
N ALA A 72 -5.27 16.66 14.28
CA ALA A 72 -6.08 15.54 14.75
C ALA A 72 -7.57 15.77 14.49
N ALA A 73 -8.08 16.97 14.84
CA ALA A 73 -9.47 17.34 14.55
C ALA A 73 -9.76 17.33 13.04
N ALA A 74 -8.83 17.85 12.23
CA ALA A 74 -8.98 17.83 10.78
C ALA A 74 -8.99 16.40 10.19
N ALA A 75 -8.22 15.48 10.78
CA ALA A 75 -8.22 14.07 10.37
C ALA A 75 -9.55 13.38 10.74
N VAL A 76 -10.06 13.57 11.96
CA VAL A 76 -11.36 13.05 12.40
C VAL A 76 -12.48 13.60 11.52
N GLN A 77 -12.53 14.91 11.29
CA GLN A 77 -13.53 15.53 10.41
C GLN A 77 -13.48 14.96 8.98
N ALA A 78 -12.28 14.71 8.45
CA ALA A 78 -12.14 14.12 7.12
C ALA A 78 -12.65 12.68 7.08
N LEU A 79 -12.42 11.89 8.12
CA LEU A 79 -12.95 10.52 8.25
C LEU A 79 -14.48 10.52 8.33
N GLU A 80 -15.05 11.33 9.22
CA GLU A 80 -16.50 11.49 9.36
C GLU A 80 -17.19 11.99 8.09
N ALA A 81 -16.65 13.05 7.46
CA ALA A 81 -17.24 13.65 6.27
C ALA A 81 -17.27 12.72 5.05
N HIS A 82 -16.42 11.69 5.03
CA HIS A 82 -16.34 10.74 3.94
C HIS A 82 -16.75 9.30 4.35
N ASP A 83 -17.37 9.16 5.51
CA ASP A 83 -17.85 7.89 6.06
C ASP A 83 -16.77 6.81 6.02
N ARG A 84 -15.60 7.11 6.62
CA ARG A 84 -14.44 6.23 6.61
C ARG A 84 -13.99 5.88 8.01
N LEU A 85 -13.72 4.61 8.22
CA LEU A 85 -13.19 4.07 9.46
C LEU A 85 -11.68 3.84 9.35
N LEU A 86 -11.00 4.02 10.47
CA LEU A 86 -9.56 3.85 10.62
C LEU A 86 -9.26 2.79 11.67
N ALA A 87 -8.36 1.84 11.34
CA ALA A 87 -7.80 0.87 12.29
C ALA A 87 -6.28 1.00 12.40
N CYS A 88 -5.71 0.56 13.53
CA CYS A 88 -4.27 0.37 13.71
C CYS A 88 -3.89 -1.09 13.52
N GLY A 89 -2.77 -1.31 12.84
CA GLY A 89 -2.20 -2.64 12.61
C GLY A 89 -1.20 -3.07 13.67
N ASP A 90 -0.64 -2.14 14.43
CA ASP A 90 0.36 -2.38 15.47
C ASP A 90 0.32 -1.34 16.58
N ALA A 91 1.00 -1.66 17.70
CA ALA A 91 1.06 -0.79 18.86
C ALA A 91 1.85 0.50 18.63
N ALA A 92 2.84 0.48 17.72
CA ALA A 92 3.65 1.65 17.43
C ALA A 92 2.80 2.76 16.78
N ALA A 93 1.95 2.41 15.80
CA ALA A 93 1.00 3.35 15.21
C ALA A 93 -0.06 3.80 16.23
N GLY A 94 -0.54 2.89 17.09
CA GLY A 94 -1.45 3.21 18.21
C GLY A 94 -0.87 4.29 19.11
N ALA A 95 0.35 4.09 19.59
CA ALA A 95 1.05 5.05 20.46
C ALA A 95 1.22 6.44 19.83
N LEU A 96 1.39 6.53 18.51
CA LEU A 96 1.46 7.81 17.80
C LEU A 96 0.12 8.55 17.73
N LEU A 97 -1.00 7.82 17.65
CA LEU A 97 -2.31 8.40 17.34
C LEU A 97 -3.20 8.58 18.57
N GLU A 98 -3.29 7.61 19.46
CA GLU A 98 -4.33 7.51 20.49
C GLU A 98 -4.36 8.71 21.41
N ALA A 99 -3.24 9.10 22.00
CA ALA A 99 -3.15 10.27 22.89
C ALA A 99 -3.53 11.60 22.23
N ARG A 100 -3.57 11.66 20.90
CA ARG A 100 -3.98 12.84 20.14
C ARG A 100 -5.45 12.78 19.75
N LEU A 101 -5.93 11.60 19.38
CA LEU A 101 -7.31 11.37 18.96
C LEU A 101 -8.28 11.41 20.15
N GLU A 102 -7.90 10.88 21.32
CA GLU A 102 -8.69 10.95 22.56
C GLU A 102 -9.15 12.37 22.94
N LYS A 103 -8.37 13.37 22.53
CA LYS A 103 -8.68 14.79 22.79
C LYS A 103 -9.66 15.39 21.78
N VAL A 104 -10.04 14.63 20.77
CA VAL A 104 -10.92 15.11 19.69
C VAL A 104 -12.32 14.52 19.88
N PRO A 105 -13.34 15.36 20.10
CA PRO A 105 -14.71 14.87 20.19
C PRO A 105 -15.13 14.15 18.90
N GLY A 106 -15.75 12.98 19.03
CA GLY A 106 -16.22 12.17 17.91
C GLY A 106 -15.18 11.22 17.33
N ALA A 107 -13.94 11.24 17.83
CA ALA A 107 -12.90 10.33 17.34
C ALA A 107 -13.27 8.85 17.47
N GLU A 108 -14.02 8.49 18.51
CA GLU A 108 -14.53 7.15 18.78
C GLU A 108 -15.49 6.61 17.71
N LYS A 109 -16.07 7.50 16.89
CA LYS A 109 -16.95 7.10 15.78
C LYS A 109 -16.19 6.60 14.56
N VAL A 110 -14.92 7.02 14.42
CA VAL A 110 -14.09 6.78 13.22
C VAL A 110 -12.84 5.98 13.52
N TYR A 111 -12.49 5.81 14.81
CA TYR A 111 -11.30 5.10 15.27
C TYR A 111 -11.62 4.26 16.51
N ASP A 112 -11.19 3.02 16.54
CA ASP A 112 -11.53 2.02 17.56
C ASP A 112 -10.62 2.02 18.80
N PHE A 113 -9.61 2.87 18.86
CA PHE A 113 -8.60 2.94 19.93
C PHE A 113 -7.94 1.58 20.24
N GLY A 114 -7.74 0.78 19.20
CA GLY A 114 -7.13 -0.54 19.32
C GLY A 114 -8.02 -1.65 19.85
N THR A 115 -9.23 -1.36 20.34
CA THR A 115 -10.10 -2.34 21.00
C THR A 115 -10.60 -3.44 20.07
N MET A 116 -10.71 -3.18 18.76
CA MET A 116 -11.11 -4.14 17.74
C MET A 116 -9.99 -4.47 16.76
N SER A 117 -8.77 -3.97 16.97
CA SER A 117 -7.65 -4.15 16.06
C SER A 117 -6.41 -4.72 16.76
N TYR A 118 -5.31 -4.00 16.87
CA TYR A 118 -4.04 -4.57 17.34
C TYR A 118 -4.03 -4.97 18.83
N ALA A 119 -4.79 -4.29 19.69
CA ALA A 119 -4.84 -4.57 21.14
C ALA A 119 -5.92 -5.60 21.52
N ASP A 120 -6.85 -5.93 20.62
CA ASP A 120 -7.86 -6.96 20.88
C ASP A 120 -7.25 -8.37 20.95
N ALA A 121 -7.65 -9.14 21.96
CA ALA A 121 -7.11 -10.47 22.24
C ALA A 121 -7.33 -11.49 21.10
N LYS A 122 -8.35 -11.29 20.26
CA LYS A 122 -8.63 -12.17 19.11
C LYS A 122 -8.10 -11.58 17.80
N THR A 123 -8.30 -10.31 17.58
CA THR A 123 -8.00 -9.62 16.32
C THR A 123 -6.50 -9.34 16.16
N GLY A 124 -5.84 -8.89 17.21
CA GLY A 124 -4.39 -8.60 17.18
C GLY A 124 -3.54 -9.80 16.74
N PRO A 125 -3.68 -10.98 17.37
CA PRO A 125 -2.98 -12.20 16.93
C PRO A 125 -3.32 -12.62 15.49
N GLN A 126 -4.55 -12.38 15.02
CA GLN A 126 -4.94 -12.68 13.63
C GLN A 126 -4.25 -11.72 12.65
N ILE A 127 -4.16 -10.43 12.98
CA ILE A 127 -3.43 -9.44 12.18
C ILE A 127 -1.98 -9.87 12.04
N GLU A 128 -1.33 -10.19 13.16
CA GLU A 128 0.08 -10.61 13.17
C GLU A 128 0.29 -11.91 12.40
N LYS A 129 -0.50 -12.95 12.65
CA LYS A 129 -0.44 -14.23 11.92
C LYS A 129 -0.59 -14.02 10.42
N ARG A 130 -1.57 -13.21 10.00
CA ARG A 130 -1.80 -12.93 8.58
C ARG A 130 -0.66 -12.12 7.95
N ALA A 131 -0.10 -11.17 8.69
CA ALA A 131 1.05 -10.39 8.24
C ALA A 131 2.27 -11.29 8.04
N ARG A 132 2.63 -12.13 9.02
CA ARG A 132 3.74 -13.08 8.95
C ARG A 132 3.56 -14.12 7.83
N ALA A 133 2.37 -14.68 7.69
CA ALA A 133 2.07 -15.64 6.62
C ALA A 133 2.29 -15.04 5.22
N LYS A 134 2.00 -13.75 5.05
CA LYS A 134 2.26 -13.04 3.79
C LYS A 134 3.75 -12.86 3.49
N LEU A 135 4.60 -12.84 4.52
CA LEU A 135 6.04 -12.61 4.40
C LEU A 135 6.86 -13.91 4.21
N GLY A 136 6.24 -15.07 4.30
CA GLY A 136 6.88 -16.34 3.96
C GLY A 136 7.09 -17.32 5.11
N GLY A 137 6.50 -17.09 6.29
CA GLY A 137 6.49 -18.07 7.40
C GLY A 137 7.46 -17.78 8.54
N GLU A 138 7.60 -18.73 9.47
CA GLU A 138 8.18 -18.58 10.81
C GLU A 138 9.71 -18.57 10.92
N GLY A 139 10.46 -18.65 9.85
CA GLY A 139 11.92 -18.89 9.93
C GLY A 139 12.80 -17.66 10.13
N ASP A 140 12.43 -16.52 9.56
CA ASP A 140 13.24 -15.29 9.58
C ASP A 140 12.47 -14.14 10.23
N LYS A 141 13.14 -13.34 11.08
CA LYS A 141 12.58 -12.07 11.55
C LYS A 141 12.33 -11.17 10.31
N PRO A 142 11.07 -10.84 10.01
CA PRO A 142 10.79 -10.01 8.86
C PRO A 142 11.38 -8.61 9.07
N GLU A 143 11.86 -8.00 8.01
CA GLU A 143 12.30 -6.60 8.02
C GLU A 143 11.14 -5.72 8.51
N PRO A 144 11.39 -4.78 9.47
CA PRO A 144 10.33 -4.04 10.18
C PRO A 144 9.34 -3.33 9.27
N VAL A 145 9.80 -2.72 8.17
CA VAL A 145 8.94 -2.00 7.23
C VAL A 145 8.02 -2.95 6.46
N ARG A 146 8.52 -4.13 6.09
CA ARG A 146 7.71 -5.17 5.44
C ARG A 146 6.64 -5.71 6.37
N LEU A 147 6.98 -5.85 7.66
CA LEU A 147 6.03 -6.29 8.68
C LEU A 147 4.94 -5.24 8.88
N ALA A 148 5.30 -3.98 9.10
CA ALA A 148 4.33 -2.89 9.25
C ALA A 148 3.39 -2.76 8.02
N LEU A 149 3.94 -2.88 6.80
CA LEU A 149 3.15 -2.89 5.58
C LEU A 149 2.14 -4.06 5.54
N ALA A 150 2.58 -5.24 5.95
CA ALA A 150 1.72 -6.42 6.00
C ALA A 150 0.66 -6.31 7.10
N GLN A 151 1.02 -5.73 8.27
CA GLN A 151 0.11 -5.49 9.40
C GLN A 151 -0.97 -4.47 9.05
N ALA A 152 -0.63 -3.32 8.45
CA ALA A 152 -1.62 -2.35 7.99
C ALA A 152 -2.61 -2.97 6.99
N GLN A 153 -2.12 -3.77 6.04
CA GLN A 153 -2.97 -4.46 5.08
C GLN A 153 -3.84 -5.56 5.72
N ALA A 154 -3.31 -6.28 6.70
CA ALA A 154 -4.05 -7.30 7.44
C ALA A 154 -5.13 -6.67 8.31
N ALA A 155 -4.81 -5.63 9.08
CA ALA A 155 -5.74 -4.89 9.92
C ALA A 155 -6.92 -4.37 9.10
N ARG A 156 -6.67 -3.66 8.00
CA ARG A 156 -7.71 -3.14 7.12
C ARG A 156 -8.69 -4.23 6.65
N ARG A 157 -8.19 -5.44 6.35
CA ARG A 157 -9.02 -6.54 5.84
C ARG A 157 -9.74 -7.31 6.94
N ILE A 158 -9.13 -7.45 8.12
CA ILE A 158 -9.69 -8.23 9.23
C ILE A 158 -10.74 -7.40 9.96
N VAL A 159 -10.43 -6.14 10.24
CA VAL A 159 -11.35 -5.19 10.91
C VAL A 159 -12.44 -4.71 9.95
N GLY A 160 -12.16 -4.67 8.64
CA GLY A 160 -13.12 -4.24 7.63
C GLY A 160 -13.19 -2.73 7.44
N THR A 161 -12.13 -1.99 7.81
CA THR A 161 -12.07 -0.53 7.68
C THR A 161 -11.60 -0.09 6.28
N GLU A 162 -11.89 1.16 5.90
CA GLU A 162 -11.42 1.76 4.66
C GLU A 162 -9.94 2.08 4.71
N LEU A 163 -9.45 2.48 5.87
CA LEU A 163 -8.07 2.84 6.13
C LEU A 163 -7.51 2.04 7.30
N ALA A 164 -6.24 1.69 7.20
CA ALA A 164 -5.50 1.17 8.34
C ALA A 164 -4.06 1.67 8.29
N VAL A 165 -3.47 1.84 9.46
CA VAL A 165 -2.10 2.34 9.62
C VAL A 165 -1.26 1.36 10.42
N ALA A 166 0.05 1.43 10.22
CA ALA A 166 1.07 0.75 11.00
C ALA A 166 2.34 1.60 11.00
N CYS A 167 3.27 1.30 11.89
CA CYS A 167 4.52 2.04 12.02
C CYS A 167 5.69 1.07 12.28
N ALA A 168 6.74 1.15 11.45
CA ALA A 168 8.02 0.54 11.77
C ALA A 168 8.91 1.57 12.49
N GLU A 169 9.20 1.32 13.75
CA GLU A 169 10.15 2.12 14.53
C GLU A 169 11.57 1.63 14.28
N ARG A 170 12.49 2.56 14.00
CA ARG A 170 13.90 2.33 13.84
C ARG A 170 14.67 3.34 14.70
N GLU A 171 15.94 3.12 14.94
CA GLU A 171 16.77 4.01 15.79
C GLU A 171 16.81 5.46 15.30
N SER A 172 16.84 5.65 13.97
CA SER A 172 17.00 6.98 13.36
C SER A 172 15.70 7.58 12.84
N ASP A 173 14.66 6.77 12.65
CA ASP A 173 13.43 7.22 11.98
C ASP A 173 12.23 6.31 12.27
N HIS A 174 11.06 6.81 11.90
CA HIS A 174 9.80 6.06 11.86
C HIS A 174 9.38 5.88 10.40
N VAL A 175 9.01 4.68 10.00
CA VAL A 175 8.39 4.45 8.70
C VAL A 175 6.90 4.26 8.88
N LEU A 176 6.16 5.30 8.56
CA LEU A 176 4.70 5.34 8.64
C LEU A 176 4.10 4.63 7.43
N VAL A 177 3.13 3.78 7.68
CA VAL A 177 2.40 3.04 6.64
C VAL A 177 0.92 3.35 6.72
N LEU A 178 0.34 3.70 5.58
CA LEU A 178 -1.11 3.86 5.42
C LEU A 178 -1.59 2.89 4.34
N SER A 179 -2.54 2.03 4.67
CA SER A 179 -3.20 1.09 3.75
C SER A 179 -4.62 1.55 3.45
N ALA A 180 -4.96 1.64 2.17
CA ALA A 180 -6.31 1.91 1.68
C ALA A 180 -6.69 0.92 0.56
N LYS A 181 -7.93 0.97 0.07
CA LYS A 181 -8.40 0.14 -1.04
C LYS A 181 -7.57 0.33 -2.32
N LYS A 182 -7.12 1.57 -2.57
CA LYS A 182 -6.33 1.94 -3.76
C LYS A 182 -4.85 1.55 -3.66
N GLY A 183 -4.34 1.15 -2.50
CA GLY A 183 -2.93 0.80 -2.29
C GLY A 183 -2.40 1.22 -0.92
N CYS A 184 -1.08 1.24 -0.81
CA CYS A 184 -0.39 1.63 0.41
C CYS A 184 0.59 2.77 0.13
N TRP A 185 0.69 3.69 1.08
CA TRP A 185 1.67 4.78 1.07
C TRP A 185 2.59 4.61 2.27
N LEU A 186 3.86 4.90 2.06
CA LEU A 186 4.87 4.91 3.09
C LEU A 186 5.47 6.31 3.21
N ARG A 187 5.85 6.68 4.42
CA ARG A 187 6.61 7.89 4.70
C ARG A 187 7.65 7.61 5.77
N THR A 188 8.91 7.83 5.42
CA THR A 188 10.00 7.83 6.41
C THR A 188 10.08 9.22 7.04
N VAL A 189 10.04 9.26 8.36
CA VAL A 189 10.09 10.49 9.17
C VAL A 189 11.25 10.36 10.14
N PRO A 190 12.22 11.30 10.15
CA PRO A 190 13.29 11.30 11.15
C PRO A 190 12.76 11.24 12.58
N ALA A 191 13.45 10.55 13.49
CA ALA A 191 13.02 10.41 14.88
C ALA A 191 12.90 11.76 15.62
N ALA A 192 13.64 12.79 15.17
CA ALA A 192 13.54 14.14 15.68
C ALA A 192 12.26 14.88 15.26
N ASP A 193 11.58 14.42 14.21
CA ASP A 193 10.37 15.02 13.68
C ASP A 193 9.12 14.42 14.33
N ASN A 194 7.99 15.11 14.18
CA ASN A 194 6.74 14.66 14.76
C ASN A 194 6.02 13.63 13.85
N ALA A 195 6.38 12.35 13.99
CA ALA A 195 5.81 11.24 13.23
C ALA A 195 4.27 11.17 13.35
N ALA A 196 3.72 11.46 14.53
CA ALA A 196 2.27 11.46 14.74
C ALA A 196 1.53 12.49 13.88
N LEU A 197 2.09 13.69 13.71
CA LEU A 197 1.48 14.72 12.85
C LEU A 197 1.55 14.30 11.37
N TRP A 198 2.65 13.71 10.94
CA TRP A 198 2.74 13.17 9.59
C TRP A 198 1.71 12.06 9.34
N LEU A 199 1.52 11.15 10.30
CA LEU A 199 0.54 10.09 10.18
C LEU A 199 -0.89 10.63 10.11
N LEU A 200 -1.23 11.63 10.94
CA LEU A 200 -2.53 12.31 10.91
C LEU A 200 -2.78 13.02 9.57
N ASP A 201 -1.76 13.68 8.98
CA ASP A 201 -1.92 14.31 7.66
C ASP A 201 -2.12 13.28 6.55
N MET A 202 -1.40 12.15 6.60
CA MET A 202 -1.60 11.05 5.66
C MET A 202 -3.03 10.49 5.75
N ILE A 203 -3.56 10.29 6.96
CA ILE A 203 -4.93 9.83 7.22
C ILE A 203 -5.94 10.83 6.66
N ARG A 204 -5.81 12.12 7.02
CA ARG A 204 -6.68 13.20 6.55
C ARG A 204 -6.77 13.25 5.02
N ARG A 205 -5.61 13.25 4.36
CA ARG A 205 -5.55 13.28 2.89
C ARG A 205 -6.17 12.04 2.27
N ALA A 206 -5.87 10.87 2.78
CA ALA A 206 -6.44 9.63 2.27
C ALA A 206 -7.95 9.54 2.50
N ALA A 207 -8.44 9.98 3.67
CA ALA A 207 -9.86 10.05 3.97
C ALA A 207 -10.61 10.99 3.02
N ALA A 208 -10.06 12.17 2.75
CA ALA A 208 -10.66 13.14 1.84
C ALA A 208 -10.37 12.87 0.35
N GLY A 209 -9.64 11.81 0.00
CA GLY A 209 -9.26 11.53 -1.38
C GLY A 209 -8.28 12.53 -1.98
N LEU A 210 -7.56 13.29 -1.15
CA LEU A 210 -6.57 14.28 -1.56
C LEU A 210 -5.21 13.61 -1.87
N PRO A 211 -4.38 14.27 -2.71
CA PRO A 211 -3.01 13.80 -2.94
C PRO A 211 -2.20 13.85 -1.63
N GLN A 212 -1.35 12.83 -1.42
CA GLN A 212 -0.42 12.84 -0.29
C GLN A 212 0.63 13.94 -0.46
N ALA A 213 1.18 14.43 0.66
CA ALA A 213 2.29 15.38 0.59
C ALA A 213 3.51 14.68 -0.01
N GLU A 214 4.07 15.24 -1.06
CA GLU A 214 5.32 14.77 -1.67
C GLU A 214 6.53 15.23 -0.84
N GLY A 215 7.72 14.70 -1.13
CA GLY A 215 8.96 15.10 -0.50
C GLY A 215 9.80 13.89 -0.06
N THR A 216 10.89 14.18 0.65
CA THR A 216 11.84 13.17 1.10
C THR A 216 11.15 12.09 1.94
N GLY A 217 11.49 10.84 1.68
CA GLY A 217 10.97 9.68 2.41
C GLY A 217 9.55 9.26 2.04
N PHE A 218 8.87 9.93 1.11
CA PHE A 218 7.54 9.53 0.65
C PHE A 218 7.63 8.54 -0.52
N LEU A 219 6.88 7.43 -0.41
CA LEU A 219 6.73 6.43 -1.46
C LEU A 219 5.24 6.29 -1.82
N PRO A 220 4.86 6.58 -3.08
CA PRO A 220 3.48 6.46 -3.53
C PRO A 220 3.01 5.00 -3.60
N ALA A 221 1.70 4.79 -3.54
CA ALA A 221 1.04 3.50 -3.40
C ALA A 221 1.55 2.38 -4.34
N GLY A 222 1.83 2.68 -5.59
CA GLY A 222 2.33 1.72 -6.58
C GLY A 222 3.79 1.30 -6.34
N GLN A 223 4.64 2.25 -5.97
CA GLN A 223 6.08 2.02 -5.74
C GLN A 223 6.34 1.32 -4.41
N ALA A 224 5.57 1.62 -3.37
CA ALA A 224 5.69 0.94 -2.08
C ALA A 224 5.49 -0.59 -2.19
N ALA A 225 4.59 -1.03 -3.06
CA ALA A 225 4.37 -2.45 -3.31
C ALA A 225 5.50 -3.09 -4.15
N GLN A 226 6.09 -2.34 -5.08
CA GLN A 226 7.15 -2.82 -5.99
C GLN A 226 8.49 -2.93 -5.28
N ASN A 227 8.92 -1.89 -4.56
CA ASN A 227 10.21 -1.88 -3.86
C ASN A 227 10.33 -2.98 -2.79
N HIS A 228 9.19 -3.42 -2.23
CA HIS A 228 9.17 -4.55 -1.29
C HIS A 228 8.85 -5.90 -1.96
N ALA A 229 8.44 -5.91 -3.23
CA ALA A 229 8.26 -7.15 -4.00
C ALA A 229 9.58 -7.66 -4.59
N GLU A 230 10.53 -6.78 -4.89
CA GLU A 230 11.84 -7.14 -5.46
C GLU A 230 12.72 -7.95 -4.49
N THR A 231 12.47 -7.84 -3.19
CA THR A 231 13.13 -8.67 -2.15
C THR A 231 12.42 -9.99 -1.86
N ARG A 232 11.33 -10.32 -2.55
CA ARG A 232 10.74 -11.66 -2.43
C ARG A 232 11.70 -12.66 -3.07
N PRO A 233 12.16 -13.69 -2.34
CA PRO A 233 12.76 -14.85 -2.98
C PRO A 233 11.69 -15.35 -3.96
N GLN A 234 12.00 -15.33 -5.25
CA GLN A 234 11.11 -15.92 -6.24
C GLN A 234 10.89 -17.36 -5.77
N LYS A 235 9.67 -17.71 -5.39
CA LYS A 235 9.27 -19.10 -5.19
C LYS A 235 9.66 -19.78 -6.49
N LYS A 236 10.76 -20.54 -6.47
CA LYS A 236 11.14 -21.39 -7.58
C LYS A 236 9.90 -22.19 -7.94
N LYS A 237 9.26 -21.82 -9.04
CA LYS A 237 8.19 -22.63 -9.61
C LYS A 237 8.85 -23.97 -9.80
N HIS A 238 8.41 -24.99 -9.07
CA HIS A 238 8.97 -26.33 -9.21
C HIS A 238 8.71 -26.77 -10.65
N PRO A 239 9.71 -26.76 -11.54
CA PRO A 239 9.51 -27.10 -12.96
C PRO A 239 8.98 -28.54 -13.07
N LEU A 240 9.33 -29.37 -12.10
CA LEU A 240 8.86 -30.75 -11.99
C LEU A 240 7.33 -30.86 -11.83
N ARG A 241 6.69 -29.96 -11.06
CA ARG A 241 5.21 -29.98 -10.90
C ARG A 241 4.48 -29.53 -12.17
N VAL A 242 5.04 -28.60 -12.92
CA VAL A 242 4.49 -28.16 -14.20
C VAL A 242 4.68 -29.25 -15.24
N LEU A 243 5.86 -29.89 -15.27
CA LEU A 243 6.15 -31.02 -16.15
C LEU A 243 5.22 -32.21 -15.87
N LEU A 244 5.00 -32.55 -14.60
CA LEU A 244 4.10 -33.63 -14.18
C LEU A 244 2.63 -33.32 -14.56
N ALA A 245 2.18 -32.10 -14.41
CA ALA A 245 0.83 -31.66 -14.82
C ALA A 245 0.67 -31.73 -16.35
N MET A 246 1.68 -31.31 -17.12
CA MET A 246 1.66 -31.46 -18.58
C MET A 246 1.65 -32.91 -19.03
N LEU A 247 2.45 -33.80 -18.41
CA LEU A 247 2.46 -35.21 -18.71
C LEU A 247 1.11 -35.86 -18.39
N LEU A 248 0.47 -35.49 -17.29
CA LEU A 248 -0.84 -35.99 -16.91
C LEU A 248 -1.93 -35.55 -17.91
N LEU A 249 -1.89 -34.30 -18.37
CA LEU A 249 -2.79 -33.79 -19.41
C LEU A 249 -2.59 -34.51 -20.75
N LEU A 250 -1.35 -34.78 -21.14
CA LEU A 250 -1.04 -35.55 -22.35
C LEU A 250 -1.53 -37.01 -22.24
N ALA A 251 -1.37 -37.64 -21.08
CA ALA A 251 -1.88 -39.01 -20.84
C ALA A 251 -3.42 -39.04 -20.88
N LEU A 252 -4.10 -38.07 -20.29
CA LEU A 252 -5.57 -37.97 -20.36
C LEU A 252 -6.06 -37.71 -21.79
N ALA A 253 -5.36 -36.88 -22.56
CA ALA A 253 -5.70 -36.63 -23.96
C ALA A 253 -5.48 -37.89 -24.82
N ALA A 254 -4.39 -38.66 -24.58
CA ALA A 254 -4.15 -39.92 -25.25
C ALA A 254 -5.19 -41.01 -24.93
N LEU A 255 -5.59 -41.10 -23.65
CA LEU A 255 -6.67 -42.02 -23.23
C LEU A 255 -8.03 -41.62 -23.81
N GLY A 256 -8.36 -40.31 -23.83
CA GLY A 256 -9.60 -39.80 -24.42
C GLY A 256 -9.67 -40.03 -25.93
N SER A 257 -8.56 -39.81 -26.66
CA SER A 257 -8.51 -40.06 -28.09
C SER A 257 -8.54 -41.59 -28.41
N GLY A 258 -7.88 -42.37 -27.56
CA GLY A 258 -7.93 -43.85 -27.67
C GLY A 258 -9.37 -44.37 -27.47
N TRP A 259 -10.06 -43.88 -26.44
CA TRP A 259 -11.45 -44.20 -26.18
C TRP A 259 -12.40 -43.81 -27.33
N TYR A 260 -12.20 -42.64 -27.92
CA TYR A 260 -12.98 -42.16 -29.06
C TYR A 260 -12.76 -43.02 -30.32
N LEU A 261 -11.52 -43.37 -30.62
CA LEU A 261 -11.15 -44.15 -31.79
C LEU A 261 -11.58 -45.62 -31.70
N THR A 262 -11.69 -46.17 -30.50
CA THR A 262 -12.06 -47.58 -30.27
C THR A 262 -13.55 -47.81 -29.99
N GLY A 263 -14.32 -46.71 -29.90
CA GLY A 263 -15.75 -46.80 -29.57
C GLY A 263 -16.03 -47.33 -28.15
N GLY A 264 -15.07 -47.13 -27.23
CA GLY A 264 -15.16 -47.54 -25.83
C GLY A 264 -14.41 -48.85 -25.48
N ASP A 265 -13.86 -49.55 -26.46
CA ASP A 265 -13.08 -50.78 -26.22
C ASP A 265 -11.60 -50.55 -26.39
N LEU A 266 -10.88 -50.30 -25.27
CA LEU A 266 -9.44 -50.03 -25.24
C LEU A 266 -8.60 -51.26 -25.61
N ALA A 267 -9.12 -52.49 -25.55
CA ALA A 267 -8.41 -53.70 -25.93
C ALA A 267 -8.16 -53.78 -27.44
N ALA A 268 -9.00 -53.11 -28.26
CA ALA A 268 -8.86 -53.02 -29.72
C ALA A 268 -7.84 -51.96 -30.20
N LEU A 269 -7.26 -51.17 -29.31
CA LEU A 269 -6.35 -50.05 -29.61
C LEU A 269 -5.07 -50.50 -30.38
N PRO A 270 -4.37 -51.62 -30.03
CA PRO A 270 -3.17 -52.05 -30.75
C PRO A 270 -3.44 -52.42 -32.22
N GLU A 271 -4.57 -53.03 -32.51
CA GLU A 271 -4.90 -53.43 -33.89
C GLU A 271 -5.30 -52.21 -34.75
N ARG A 272 -6.02 -51.24 -34.17
CA ARG A 272 -6.37 -50.01 -34.90
C ARG A 272 -5.15 -49.08 -35.12
N LEU A 273 -4.18 -49.04 -34.20
CA LEU A 273 -2.92 -48.32 -34.40
C LEU A 273 -2.07 -48.93 -35.52
N LYS A 274 -2.07 -50.26 -35.71
CA LYS A 274 -1.40 -50.90 -36.84
C LYS A 274 -2.05 -50.58 -38.18
N ALA A 275 -3.36 -50.30 -38.19
CA ALA A 275 -4.08 -49.92 -39.40
C ALA A 275 -3.89 -48.47 -39.83
N LEU A 276 -3.43 -47.59 -38.93
CA LEU A 276 -3.08 -46.19 -39.22
C LEU A 276 -1.70 -46.18 -39.93
N ARG A 277 -1.67 -45.85 -41.23
CA ARG A 277 -0.42 -45.55 -41.96
C ARG A 277 0.23 -44.32 -41.30
N LEU A 278 1.27 -44.55 -40.50
CA LEU A 278 2.05 -43.47 -39.95
C LEU A 278 2.77 -42.70 -41.07
N PRO A 279 2.82 -41.36 -41.05
CA PRO A 279 3.56 -40.60 -42.05
C PRO A 279 5.03 -41.01 -42.09
N GLU A 280 5.61 -41.08 -43.29
CA GLU A 280 6.97 -41.59 -43.53
C GLU A 280 8.10 -40.93 -42.73
N TRP A 281 7.88 -39.69 -42.24
CA TRP A 281 8.88 -38.99 -41.43
C TRP A 281 9.06 -39.59 -40.02
N ILE A 282 8.11 -40.38 -39.50
CA ILE A 282 8.28 -41.11 -38.22
C ILE A 282 9.18 -42.33 -38.37
N THR A 283 9.21 -42.95 -39.56
CA THR A 283 10.07 -44.12 -39.84
C THR A 283 11.53 -43.74 -40.01
N LEU A 284 11.83 -42.48 -40.37
CA LEU A 284 13.22 -41.97 -40.48
C LEU A 284 13.91 -41.81 -39.11
N TRP A 285 13.15 -41.68 -38.05
CA TRP A 285 13.70 -41.55 -36.69
C TRP A 285 14.20 -42.88 -36.11
N GLN A 286 13.64 -44.01 -36.53
CA GLN A 286 14.06 -45.34 -36.09
C GLN A 286 15.33 -45.85 -36.82
N ALA A 287 15.75 -45.20 -37.90
CA ALA A 287 16.92 -45.59 -38.69
C ALA A 287 18.27 -45.06 -38.19
N HIS A 288 18.27 -44.25 -37.10
CA HIS A 288 19.49 -43.69 -36.50
C HIS A 288 19.84 -44.39 -35.18
N GLU A 289 20.01 -45.71 -35.19
CA GLU A 289 20.77 -46.36 -34.12
C GLU A 289 22.27 -46.07 -34.32
N PRO A 290 22.97 -45.51 -33.32
CA PRO A 290 24.40 -45.30 -33.40
C PRO A 290 25.09 -46.65 -33.44
N LYS A 291 25.89 -46.89 -34.50
CA LYS A 291 26.73 -48.10 -34.62
C LYS A 291 27.60 -48.22 -33.35
N PRO A 292 27.63 -49.41 -32.70
CA PRO A 292 28.51 -49.66 -31.58
C PRO A 292 29.96 -49.61 -32.03
N GLY A 293 30.75 -48.59 -31.60
CA GLY A 293 32.18 -48.58 -31.88
C GLY A 293 32.86 -47.23 -32.09
N ALA A 294 32.17 -46.06 -32.04
CA ALA A 294 32.84 -44.76 -32.14
C ALA A 294 33.39 -44.33 -30.77
N ARG A 295 34.69 -44.55 -30.51
CA ARG A 295 35.43 -43.91 -29.41
C ARG A 295 35.58 -42.43 -29.76
N LEU A 296 35.12 -41.56 -28.84
CA LEU A 296 35.48 -40.15 -28.83
C LEU A 296 36.96 -40.02 -28.43
N ILE A 297 37.74 -39.38 -29.29
CA ILE A 297 39.04 -38.80 -28.97
C ILE A 297 38.80 -37.38 -28.47
#